data_c8b409b7a3f1247b38f34c42c0db76c6
#
_entry.id   c8b409b7a3f1247b38f34c42c0db76c6
#
_cell.length_a   1.000
_cell.length_b   1.000
_cell.length_c   1.000
_cell.angle_alpha   90.00
_cell.angle_beta   90.00
_cell.angle_gamma   90.00
#
_symmetry.space_group_name_H-M   'P 1'
#
loop_
_entity.id
_entity.type
_entity.pdbx_description
1 polymer ?
#
loop_
_entity_poly.entity_id
_entity_poly.type
_entity_poly.pdbx_seq_one_letter_code
_entity_poly.pdbx_strand_id
1 'polypeptide(L)'
;MYTYTMPRDAWDESNPDKRAIYTLIMKHRREAEKLRVLMQYYGGEHKILSENRKNKLVCNHAKDISDTASAYFIGNPISYKSDTDIADLTDLLEAAGADEADGDNGLDLSIYGRCYEYIYPKEDKTILAVKNLSPENTFMVYDDTIEQGELFAVYYYIRKDDTDKRDITYVATVLTPNFKWVLNIEAIDTPQALLEEPEPHYLREIPIIEYLNNKLAIGDYELQIPLIDAYNALMSDRIADKEQFIDSILAIYGALLGDPDAVDEDGNTAKDKIKKDKLLELPADSKAEYLTRTFDETGVEILKKAIEQDIHKFSHIPCMTD
;
A
#
# COMPACT_ATOMS: atom_id res chain seq x y z
N MET A 1 6.26 -4.90 16.61
CA MET A 1 7.41 -5.18 15.76
C MET A 1 7.56 -6.68 15.66
N TYR A 2 7.50 -7.22 14.47
CA TYR A 2 7.69 -8.66 14.29
C TYR A 2 9.16 -8.89 13.99
N THR A 3 9.89 -9.36 14.98
CA THR A 3 11.27 -9.77 14.80
C THR A 3 11.29 -11.28 14.61
N TYR A 4 11.89 -11.74 13.54
CA TYR A 4 12.09 -13.16 13.28
C TYR A 4 13.33 -13.57 14.05
N THR A 5 13.16 -14.42 15.04
CA THR A 5 14.25 -14.88 15.90
C THR A 5 14.38 -16.39 15.84
N MET A 6 15.61 -16.87 15.96
CA MET A 6 15.98 -18.26 16.04
C MET A 6 17.11 -18.42 17.07
N PRO A 7 17.14 -19.50 17.87
CA PRO A 7 18.30 -19.78 18.70
C PRO A 7 19.57 -19.92 17.85
N ARG A 8 20.64 -19.23 18.29
CA ARG A 8 21.89 -19.20 17.54
C ARG A 8 22.50 -20.60 17.35
N ASP A 9 22.37 -21.46 18.33
CA ASP A 9 22.82 -22.85 18.31
C ASP A 9 21.99 -23.77 17.41
N ALA A 10 20.78 -23.36 17.03
CA ALA A 10 19.93 -24.07 16.09
C ALA A 10 20.20 -23.69 14.62
N TRP A 11 21.07 -22.71 14.37
CA TRP A 11 21.42 -22.27 13.02
C TRP A 11 22.76 -22.82 12.57
N ASP A 12 22.77 -23.52 11.46
CA ASP A 12 23.99 -23.98 10.76
C ASP A 12 24.04 -23.36 9.36
N GLU A 13 24.96 -22.43 9.16
CA GLU A 13 25.17 -21.73 7.90
C GLU A 13 25.55 -22.68 6.75
N SER A 14 26.25 -23.76 7.07
CA SER A 14 26.72 -24.76 6.08
C SER A 14 25.64 -25.79 5.72
N ASN A 15 24.55 -25.85 6.51
CA ASN A 15 23.47 -26.80 6.28
C ASN A 15 22.12 -26.24 6.77
N PRO A 16 21.57 -25.22 6.09
CA PRO A 16 20.33 -24.57 6.50
C PRO A 16 19.13 -25.53 6.53
N ASP A 17 18.39 -25.52 7.66
CA ASP A 17 17.18 -26.34 7.79
C ASP A 17 16.03 -25.75 6.96
N LYS A 18 15.69 -26.42 5.85
CA LYS A 18 14.57 -26.02 4.97
C LYS A 18 13.23 -25.93 5.70
N ARG A 19 12.99 -26.78 6.70
CA ARG A 19 11.73 -26.76 7.47
C ARG A 19 11.63 -25.53 8.37
N ALA A 20 12.73 -25.16 9.01
CA ALA A 20 12.79 -23.92 9.79
C ALA A 20 12.57 -22.71 8.91
N ILE A 21 13.23 -22.62 7.74
CA ILE A 21 13.06 -21.54 6.76
C ILE A 21 11.61 -21.50 6.26
N TYR A 22 11.00 -22.62 5.91
CA TYR A 22 9.61 -22.70 5.52
C TYR A 22 8.67 -22.14 6.59
N THR A 23 8.91 -22.50 7.85
CA THR A 23 8.11 -22.00 8.98
C THR A 23 8.20 -20.48 9.11
N LEU A 24 9.40 -19.92 8.95
CA LEU A 24 9.63 -18.47 8.95
C LEU A 24 8.95 -17.77 7.77
N ILE A 25 9.02 -18.36 6.57
CA ILE A 25 8.29 -17.85 5.38
C ILE A 25 6.78 -17.84 5.64
N MET A 26 6.22 -18.90 6.23
CA MET A 26 4.78 -18.95 6.55
C MET A 26 4.38 -17.91 7.59
N LYS A 27 5.25 -17.63 8.56
CA LYS A 27 5.05 -16.56 9.54
C LYS A 27 5.10 -15.20 8.84
N HIS A 28 6.11 -14.95 8.01
CA HIS A 28 6.27 -13.71 7.26
C HIS A 28 5.08 -13.45 6.32
N ARG A 29 4.60 -14.44 5.60
CA ARG A 29 3.46 -14.29 4.68
C ARG A 29 2.19 -13.75 5.34
N ARG A 30 1.95 -14.10 6.61
CA ARG A 30 0.80 -13.55 7.37
C ARG A 30 0.96 -12.05 7.62
N GLU A 31 2.19 -11.61 7.82
CA GLU A 31 2.53 -10.20 8.00
C GLU A 31 2.56 -9.45 6.67
N ALA A 32 3.06 -10.10 5.63
CA ALA A 32 3.08 -9.56 4.27
C ALA A 32 1.67 -9.21 3.74
N GLU A 33 0.60 -9.84 4.24
CA GLU A 33 -0.77 -9.42 3.91
C GLU A 33 -1.05 -7.99 4.38
N LYS A 34 -0.56 -7.61 5.57
CA LYS A 34 -0.67 -6.23 6.07
C LYS A 34 0.15 -5.27 5.20
N LEU A 35 1.37 -5.66 4.84
CA LEU A 35 2.24 -4.86 3.98
C LEU A 35 1.60 -4.63 2.60
N ARG A 36 0.96 -5.66 2.02
CA ARG A 36 0.19 -5.52 0.76
C ARG A 36 -0.95 -4.53 0.89
N VAL A 37 -1.67 -4.52 1.99
CA VAL A 37 -2.73 -3.53 2.23
C VAL A 37 -2.14 -2.12 2.22
N LEU A 38 -0.97 -1.90 2.82
CA LEU A 38 -0.30 -0.61 2.76
C LEU A 38 0.00 -0.23 1.30
N MET A 39 0.62 -1.11 0.52
CA MET A 39 0.89 -0.86 -0.90
C MET A 39 -0.40 -0.61 -1.71
N GLN A 40 -1.48 -1.32 -1.43
CA GLN A 40 -2.79 -1.07 -2.06
C GLN A 40 -3.29 0.35 -1.79
N TYR A 41 -3.18 0.82 -0.54
CA TYR A 41 -3.55 2.21 -0.20
C TYR A 41 -2.67 3.22 -0.93
N TYR A 42 -1.36 3.00 -0.98
CA TYR A 42 -0.45 3.84 -1.78
C TYR A 42 -0.84 3.82 -3.27
N GLY A 43 -1.16 2.65 -3.82
CA GLY A 43 -1.61 2.45 -5.19
C GLY A 43 -3.00 3.00 -5.51
N GLY A 44 -3.78 3.46 -4.50
CA GLY A 44 -5.14 3.97 -4.68
C GLY A 44 -6.22 2.90 -4.58
N GLU A 45 -5.88 1.68 -4.22
CA GLU A 45 -6.84 0.58 -4.00
C GLU A 45 -7.40 0.60 -2.58
N HIS A 46 -8.12 1.67 -2.24
CA HIS A 46 -8.66 1.88 -0.90
C HIS A 46 -9.89 1.00 -0.64
N LYS A 47 -10.15 0.73 0.64
CA LYS A 47 -11.26 -0.10 1.12
C LYS A 47 -12.61 0.27 0.53
N ILE A 48 -12.88 1.57 0.30
CA ILE A 48 -14.14 2.06 -0.25
C ILE A 48 -14.49 1.45 -1.61
N LEU A 49 -13.48 1.05 -2.41
CA LEU A 49 -13.70 0.42 -3.71
C LEU A 49 -14.38 -0.96 -3.60
N SER A 50 -14.20 -1.65 -2.47
CA SER A 50 -14.82 -2.94 -2.20
C SER A 50 -16.22 -2.84 -1.56
N GLU A 51 -16.61 -1.64 -1.07
CA GLU A 51 -17.92 -1.43 -0.44
C GLU A 51 -19.07 -1.42 -1.45
N ASN A 52 -20.26 -1.78 -0.99
CA ASN A 52 -21.47 -1.71 -1.83
C ASN A 52 -22.07 -0.29 -1.81
N ARG A 53 -21.38 0.66 -2.46
CA ARG A 53 -21.82 2.05 -2.61
C ARG A 53 -22.00 2.39 -4.09
N LYS A 54 -22.91 3.31 -4.41
CA LYS A 54 -23.10 3.82 -5.77
C LYS A 54 -21.88 4.65 -6.21
N ASN A 55 -21.45 5.56 -5.36
CA ASN A 55 -20.31 6.44 -5.60
C ASN A 55 -19.13 6.02 -4.74
N LYS A 56 -17.96 5.86 -5.35
CA LYS A 56 -16.72 5.40 -4.71
C LYS A 56 -15.58 6.32 -5.11
N LEU A 57 -15.38 7.37 -4.32
CA LEU A 57 -14.25 8.29 -4.52
C LEU A 57 -13.06 7.87 -3.68
N VAL A 58 -11.90 7.94 -4.31
CA VAL A 58 -10.62 7.78 -3.64
C VAL A 58 -9.86 9.09 -3.74
N CYS A 59 -9.66 9.75 -2.58
CA CYS A 59 -8.70 10.81 -2.41
C CYS A 59 -7.44 10.20 -1.81
N ASN A 60 -6.40 10.06 -2.61
CA ASN A 60 -5.24 9.24 -2.24
C ASN A 60 -4.24 10.02 -1.37
N HIS A 61 -4.64 10.35 -0.13
CA HIS A 61 -3.75 10.96 0.85
C HIS A 61 -2.57 10.04 1.25
N ALA A 62 -2.72 8.72 1.15
CA ALA A 62 -1.63 7.79 1.43
C ALA A 62 -0.45 8.01 0.48
N LYS A 63 -0.74 8.16 -0.82
CA LYS A 63 0.28 8.46 -1.83
C LYS A 63 0.91 9.82 -1.61
N ASP A 64 0.09 10.85 -1.36
CA ASP A 64 0.56 12.22 -1.13
C ASP A 64 1.52 12.30 0.06
N ILE A 65 1.21 11.62 1.17
CA ILE A 65 2.05 11.54 2.34
C ILE A 65 3.39 10.88 2.00
N SER A 66 3.37 9.70 1.37
CA SER A 66 4.60 8.96 1.08
C SER A 66 5.48 9.63 0.04
N ASP A 67 4.90 10.17 -1.03
CA ASP A 67 5.66 10.88 -2.06
C ASP A 67 6.32 12.14 -1.47
N THR A 68 5.60 12.88 -0.60
CA THR A 68 6.14 14.08 0.06
C THR A 68 7.22 13.72 1.07
N ALA A 69 7.01 12.70 1.91
CA ALA A 69 7.99 12.24 2.88
C ALA A 69 9.28 11.76 2.20
N SER A 70 9.16 10.92 1.19
CA SER A 70 10.28 10.39 0.41
C SER A 70 11.03 11.52 -0.31
N ALA A 71 10.31 12.45 -0.97
CA ALA A 71 10.94 13.59 -1.65
C ALA A 71 11.69 14.52 -0.67
N TYR A 72 11.18 14.68 0.55
CA TYR A 72 11.88 15.46 1.58
C TYR A 72 13.11 14.74 2.13
N PHE A 73 13.04 13.42 2.32
CA PHE A 73 14.10 12.62 2.90
C PHE A 73 15.24 12.35 1.92
N ILE A 74 14.92 11.93 0.68
CA ILE A 74 15.89 11.45 -0.31
C ILE A 74 15.75 12.18 -1.67
N GLY A 75 15.10 13.33 -1.73
CA GLY A 75 14.92 14.09 -2.97
C GLY A 75 16.20 14.64 -3.59
N ASN A 76 17.31 14.60 -2.85
CA ASN A 76 18.65 14.85 -3.37
C ASN A 76 19.50 13.62 -3.08
N PRO A 77 20.40 13.23 -4.00
CA PRO A 77 21.35 12.14 -3.78
C PRO A 77 22.16 12.31 -2.51
N ILE A 78 22.48 11.21 -1.86
CA ILE A 78 23.31 11.21 -0.64
C ILE A 78 24.72 11.66 -1.02
N SER A 79 25.24 12.65 -0.30
CA SER A 79 26.60 13.13 -0.50
C SER A 79 27.54 12.63 0.60
N TYR A 80 28.62 11.98 0.18
CA TYR A 80 29.65 11.46 1.08
C TYR A 80 30.80 12.46 1.21
N LYS A 81 31.32 12.63 2.43
CA LYS A 81 32.47 13.49 2.72
C LYS A 81 33.45 12.75 3.60
N SER A 82 34.72 12.88 3.31
CA SER A 82 35.82 12.29 4.08
C SER A 82 37.05 13.22 4.06
N ASP A 83 37.92 13.07 5.05
CA ASP A 83 39.22 13.73 5.07
C ASP A 83 40.25 13.06 4.14
N THR A 84 39.94 11.85 3.65
CA THR A 84 40.73 11.12 2.66
C THR A 84 40.01 11.10 1.31
N ASP A 85 40.73 10.82 0.22
CA ASP A 85 40.15 10.64 -1.11
C ASP A 85 39.20 9.45 -1.11
N ILE A 86 37.97 9.67 -1.55
CA ILE A 86 36.88 8.68 -1.68
C ILE A 86 36.32 8.61 -3.10
N ALA A 87 37.07 9.13 -4.09
CA ALA A 87 36.60 9.13 -5.47
C ALA A 87 36.26 7.71 -5.98
N ASP A 88 37.13 6.75 -5.71
CA ASP A 88 36.90 5.35 -6.09
C ASP A 88 35.63 4.77 -5.46
N LEU A 89 35.29 5.15 -4.22
CA LEU A 89 34.07 4.72 -3.55
C LEU A 89 32.83 5.36 -4.17
N THR A 90 32.87 6.65 -4.44
CA THR A 90 31.75 7.38 -5.05
C THR A 90 31.46 6.86 -6.46
N ASP A 91 32.50 6.63 -7.24
CA ASP A 91 32.39 6.04 -8.59
C ASP A 91 31.81 4.61 -8.54
N LEU A 92 32.19 3.82 -7.54
CA LEU A 92 31.64 2.49 -7.31
C LEU A 92 30.16 2.54 -6.96
N LEU A 93 29.73 3.44 -6.06
CA LEU A 93 28.33 3.61 -5.67
C LEU A 93 27.47 4.08 -6.84
N GLU A 94 27.95 5.02 -7.66
CA GLU A 94 27.27 5.45 -8.88
C GLU A 94 27.12 4.29 -9.87
N ALA A 95 28.20 3.53 -10.12
CA ALA A 95 28.19 2.38 -10.98
C ALA A 95 27.30 1.23 -10.46
N ALA A 96 27.12 1.14 -9.14
CA ALA A 96 26.25 0.17 -8.49
C ALA A 96 24.76 0.54 -8.57
N GLY A 97 24.42 1.78 -8.91
CA GLY A 97 23.04 2.30 -8.92
C GLY A 97 22.50 2.62 -7.52
N ALA A 98 23.37 3.06 -6.61
CA ALA A 98 23.01 3.33 -5.22
C ALA A 98 21.93 4.43 -5.10
N ASP A 99 22.04 5.51 -5.87
CA ASP A 99 21.07 6.62 -5.83
C ASP A 99 19.64 6.18 -6.16
N GLU A 100 19.47 5.27 -7.15
CA GLU A 100 18.17 4.72 -7.51
C GLU A 100 17.62 3.83 -6.38
N ALA A 101 18.47 2.97 -5.84
CA ALA A 101 18.11 2.11 -4.70
C ALA A 101 17.75 2.91 -3.45
N ASP A 102 18.47 4.01 -3.17
CA ASP A 102 18.17 4.93 -2.06
C ASP A 102 16.79 5.57 -2.21
N GLY A 103 16.42 5.99 -3.42
CA GLY A 103 15.09 6.51 -3.72
C GLY A 103 13.98 5.49 -3.44
N ASP A 104 14.16 4.26 -3.92
CA ASP A 104 13.23 3.15 -3.69
C ASP A 104 13.17 2.77 -2.20
N ASN A 105 14.31 2.74 -1.51
CA ASN A 105 14.41 2.48 -0.07
C ASN A 105 13.67 3.56 0.73
N GLY A 106 13.83 4.84 0.38
CA GLY A 106 13.12 5.96 1.02
C GLY A 106 11.60 5.86 0.87
N LEU A 107 11.13 5.46 -0.30
CA LEU A 107 9.71 5.23 -0.54
C LEU A 107 9.17 4.03 0.25
N ASP A 108 9.88 2.91 0.27
CA ASP A 108 9.50 1.72 1.04
C ASP A 108 9.48 1.99 2.54
N LEU A 109 10.42 2.79 3.08
CA LEU A 109 10.39 3.24 4.46
C LEU A 109 9.10 3.97 4.80
N SER A 110 8.66 4.87 3.93
CA SER A 110 7.41 5.61 4.12
C SER A 110 6.17 4.73 4.02
N ILE A 111 6.12 3.80 3.07
CA ILE A 111 4.97 2.92 2.83
C ILE A 111 4.89 1.83 3.90
N TYR A 112 5.95 1.06 4.08
CA TYR A 112 5.96 -0.17 4.87
C TYR A 112 6.52 0.01 6.28
N GLY A 113 7.19 1.13 6.54
CA GLY A 113 7.93 1.36 7.78
C GLY A 113 9.29 0.65 7.84
N ARG A 114 9.65 -0.06 6.78
CA ARG A 114 10.95 -0.76 6.62
C ARG A 114 11.30 -0.92 5.16
N CYS A 115 12.59 -1.05 4.87
CA CYS A 115 13.07 -1.45 3.54
C CYS A 115 14.27 -2.40 3.67
N TYR A 116 14.60 -3.07 2.59
CA TYR A 116 15.71 -4.01 2.50
C TYR A 116 16.57 -3.66 1.29
N GLU A 117 17.85 -3.42 1.54
CA GLU A 117 18.84 -3.14 0.53
C GLU A 117 19.72 -4.37 0.32
N TYR A 118 19.85 -4.81 -0.91
CA TYR A 118 20.68 -5.95 -1.28
C TYR A 118 21.88 -5.51 -2.08
N ILE A 119 23.08 -5.83 -1.58
CA ILE A 119 24.37 -5.58 -2.22
C ILE A 119 24.90 -6.89 -2.76
N TYR A 120 25.17 -6.96 -4.06
CA TYR A 120 25.64 -8.19 -4.68
C TYR A 120 26.61 -7.94 -5.85
N PRO A 121 27.56 -8.85 -6.10
CA PRO A 121 28.39 -8.78 -7.28
C PRO A 121 27.58 -9.14 -8.53
N LYS A 122 27.68 -8.35 -9.60
CA LYS A 122 27.12 -8.70 -10.92
C LYS A 122 27.80 -9.96 -11.47
N GLU A 123 27.20 -10.58 -12.51
CA GLU A 123 27.69 -11.85 -13.09
C GLU A 123 29.17 -11.80 -13.50
N ASP A 124 29.67 -10.66 -13.97
CA ASP A 124 31.08 -10.45 -14.31
C ASP A 124 32.00 -10.34 -13.09
N LYS A 125 31.42 -10.28 -11.87
CA LYS A 125 32.11 -10.20 -10.55
C LYS A 125 33.05 -9.00 -10.37
N THR A 126 33.03 -8.05 -11.27
CA THR A 126 33.92 -6.86 -11.23
C THR A 126 33.21 -5.64 -10.67
N ILE A 127 31.89 -5.60 -10.74
CA ILE A 127 31.07 -4.48 -10.30
C ILE A 127 30.04 -4.97 -9.27
N LEU A 128 29.91 -4.23 -8.19
CA LEU A 128 28.81 -4.42 -7.23
C LEU A 128 27.54 -3.79 -7.80
N ALA A 129 26.40 -4.31 -7.37
CA ALA A 129 25.10 -3.73 -7.60
C ALA A 129 24.38 -3.56 -6.26
N VAL A 130 23.61 -2.49 -6.15
CA VAL A 130 22.71 -2.23 -5.04
C VAL A 130 21.29 -2.33 -5.57
N LYS A 131 20.41 -2.98 -4.83
CA LYS A 131 19.01 -3.14 -5.22
C LYS A 131 18.09 -3.12 -4.01
N ASN A 132 16.99 -2.37 -4.10
CA ASN A 132 15.89 -2.48 -3.16
C ASN A 132 15.17 -3.83 -3.33
N LEU A 133 14.83 -4.47 -2.21
CA LEU A 133 14.01 -5.68 -2.15
C LEU A 133 12.73 -5.40 -1.37
N SER A 134 11.59 -5.77 -1.95
CA SER A 134 10.30 -5.54 -1.34
C SER A 134 10.16 -6.21 0.03
N PRO A 135 9.72 -5.47 1.06
CA PRO A 135 9.39 -6.01 2.38
C PRO A 135 8.29 -7.09 2.37
N GLU A 136 7.51 -7.19 1.30
CA GLU A 136 6.50 -8.26 1.16
C GLU A 136 7.11 -9.65 0.97
N ASN A 137 8.37 -9.71 0.53
CA ASN A 137 9.05 -10.95 0.16
C ASN A 137 10.41 -11.11 0.86
N THR A 138 10.80 -10.16 1.69
CA THR A 138 12.13 -10.13 2.33
C THR A 138 11.98 -9.96 3.83
N PHE A 139 12.80 -10.67 4.58
CA PHE A 139 12.92 -10.49 6.02
C PHE A 139 14.30 -10.89 6.53
N MET A 140 14.70 -10.28 7.64
CA MET A 140 15.92 -10.58 8.38
C MET A 140 15.60 -11.49 9.57
N VAL A 141 16.49 -12.43 9.88
CA VAL A 141 16.40 -13.31 11.03
C VAL A 141 17.53 -13.02 12.01
N TYR A 142 17.17 -12.83 13.26
CA TYR A 142 18.07 -12.47 14.34
C TYR A 142 18.22 -13.63 15.32
N ASP A 143 19.29 -13.63 16.10
CA ASP A 143 19.39 -14.56 17.23
C ASP A 143 18.42 -14.15 18.37
N ASP A 144 18.20 -15.05 19.29
CA ASP A 144 17.30 -14.86 20.44
C ASP A 144 18.02 -14.27 21.67
N THR A 145 19.27 -13.81 21.52
CA THR A 145 20.00 -13.15 22.58
C THR A 145 19.58 -11.68 22.76
N ILE A 146 20.02 -11.05 23.84
CA ILE A 146 19.75 -9.62 24.09
C ILE A 146 20.36 -8.74 23.01
N GLU A 147 21.48 -9.16 22.41
CA GLU A 147 22.18 -8.42 21.36
C GLU A 147 21.46 -8.50 20.02
N GLN A 148 20.61 -9.51 19.82
CA GLN A 148 19.85 -9.73 18.58
C GLN A 148 20.76 -9.65 17.34
N GLY A 149 21.85 -10.43 17.35
CA GLY A 149 22.77 -10.48 16.21
C GLY A 149 22.09 -11.05 14.98
N GLU A 150 22.40 -10.50 13.81
CA GLU A 150 21.87 -10.99 12.54
C GLU A 150 22.41 -12.38 12.23
N LEU A 151 21.53 -13.31 11.87
CA LEU A 151 21.88 -14.68 11.51
C LEU A 151 21.89 -14.89 10.00
N PHE A 152 20.82 -14.49 9.34
CA PHE A 152 20.66 -14.57 7.89
C PHE A 152 19.46 -13.74 7.42
N ALA A 153 19.44 -13.42 6.12
CA ALA A 153 18.31 -12.81 5.45
C ALA A 153 17.65 -13.79 4.47
N VAL A 154 16.36 -13.64 4.26
CA VAL A 154 15.59 -14.45 3.33
C VAL A 154 14.84 -13.54 2.36
N TYR A 155 15.08 -13.76 1.07
CA TYR A 155 14.22 -13.26 -0.01
C TYR A 155 13.53 -14.46 -0.65
N TYR A 156 12.21 -14.41 -0.84
CA TYR A 156 11.47 -15.53 -1.43
C TYR A 156 10.42 -15.09 -2.42
N TYR A 157 10.12 -15.95 -3.38
CA TYR A 157 8.98 -15.79 -4.26
C TYR A 157 8.27 -17.13 -4.48
N ILE A 158 7.04 -17.05 -4.96
CA ILE A 158 6.22 -18.22 -5.23
C ILE A 158 6.36 -18.55 -6.71
N ARG A 159 6.86 -19.74 -7.00
CA ARG A 159 6.81 -20.33 -8.34
C ARG A 159 5.54 -21.16 -8.43
N LYS A 160 4.64 -20.80 -9.35
CA LYS A 160 3.45 -21.60 -9.67
C LYS A 160 3.78 -22.47 -10.87
N ASP A 161 3.50 -23.77 -10.80
CA ASP A 161 3.51 -24.61 -11.96
C ASP A 161 2.20 -24.39 -12.74
N ASP A 162 2.28 -24.06 -14.02
CA ASP A 162 1.11 -23.82 -14.87
C ASP A 162 0.29 -25.11 -15.13
N THR A 163 0.89 -26.29 -14.86
CA THR A 163 0.28 -27.60 -15.10
C THR A 163 -0.54 -28.11 -13.92
N ASP A 164 -0.16 -27.82 -12.69
CA ASP A 164 -0.95 -28.14 -11.49
C ASP A 164 -1.00 -26.94 -10.51
N LYS A 165 -2.17 -26.28 -10.44
CA LYS A 165 -2.39 -25.11 -9.58
C LYS A 165 -2.28 -25.41 -8.06
N ARG A 166 -2.11 -26.66 -7.68
CA ARG A 166 -1.98 -27.11 -6.28
C ARG A 166 -0.54 -27.17 -5.82
N ASP A 167 0.42 -27.31 -6.74
CA ASP A 167 1.82 -27.40 -6.38
C ASP A 167 2.42 -25.99 -6.29
N ILE A 168 2.55 -25.53 -5.06
CA ILE A 168 3.17 -24.24 -4.72
C ILE A 168 4.60 -24.54 -4.26
N THR A 169 5.57 -24.10 -5.04
CA THR A 169 6.99 -24.13 -4.65
C THR A 169 7.44 -22.74 -4.24
N TYR A 170 8.00 -22.63 -3.04
CA TYR A 170 8.69 -21.42 -2.61
C TYR A 170 10.14 -21.50 -3.03
N VAL A 171 10.57 -20.53 -3.83
CA VAL A 171 12.01 -20.35 -4.11
C VAL A 171 12.52 -19.33 -3.12
N ALA A 172 13.35 -19.77 -2.19
CA ALA A 172 13.92 -18.94 -1.15
C ALA A 172 15.42 -18.76 -1.38
N THR A 173 15.86 -17.52 -1.50
CA THR A 173 17.27 -17.15 -1.45
C THR A 173 17.60 -16.80 0.00
N VAL A 174 18.45 -17.60 0.62
CA VAL A 174 18.93 -17.39 1.99
C VAL A 174 20.34 -16.87 1.91
N LEU A 175 20.58 -15.72 2.50
CA LEU A 175 21.86 -15.01 2.50
C LEU A 175 22.41 -15.00 3.91
N THR A 176 23.56 -15.60 4.07
CA THR A 176 24.32 -15.68 5.32
C THR A 176 25.57 -14.81 5.20
N PRO A 177 26.41 -14.67 6.23
CA PRO A 177 27.67 -13.90 6.10
C PRO A 177 28.63 -14.41 5.02
N ASN A 178 28.59 -15.71 4.70
CA ASN A 178 29.55 -16.29 3.75
C ASN A 178 28.93 -16.89 2.50
N PHE A 179 27.66 -17.31 2.57
CA PHE A 179 27.01 -18.09 1.52
C PHE A 179 25.67 -17.53 1.08
N LYS A 180 25.39 -17.73 -0.19
CA LYS A 180 24.06 -17.58 -0.79
C LYS A 180 23.53 -18.98 -1.11
N TRP A 181 22.36 -19.31 -0.56
CA TRP A 181 21.64 -20.54 -0.84
C TRP A 181 20.39 -20.23 -1.65
N VAL A 182 20.11 -21.02 -2.66
CA VAL A 182 18.84 -20.98 -3.40
C VAL A 182 18.09 -22.27 -3.12
N LEU A 183 17.02 -22.20 -2.35
CA LEU A 183 16.30 -23.35 -1.85
C LEU A 183 14.92 -23.44 -2.53
N ASN A 184 14.62 -24.57 -3.13
CA ASN A 184 13.27 -24.90 -3.56
C ASN A 184 12.55 -25.63 -2.42
N ILE A 185 11.48 -25.01 -1.92
CA ILE A 185 10.74 -25.53 -0.76
C ILE A 185 9.31 -25.79 -1.22
N GLU A 186 8.91 -27.06 -1.22
CA GLU A 186 7.56 -27.47 -1.54
C GLU A 186 6.64 -27.32 -0.33
N ALA A 187 5.37 -26.99 -0.57
CA ALA A 187 4.39 -26.80 0.49
C ALA A 187 4.01 -28.09 1.23
N ILE A 188 4.36 -29.25 0.66
CA ILE A 188 4.07 -30.56 1.23
C ILE A 188 5.35 -31.11 1.88
N ASP A 189 5.18 -31.64 3.04
CA ASP A 189 6.12 -32.14 4.04
C ASP A 189 7.01 -33.29 3.54
N THR A 190 7.79 -33.06 2.50
CA THR A 190 8.77 -34.04 2.04
C THR A 190 10.14 -33.64 2.59
N PRO A 191 10.81 -34.49 3.36
CA PRO A 191 12.18 -34.24 3.77
C PRO A 191 13.08 -34.37 2.54
N GLN A 192 13.31 -33.29 1.84
CA GLN A 192 14.16 -33.29 0.68
C GLN A 192 15.61 -33.06 1.06
N ALA A 193 16.38 -34.08 0.79
CA ALA A 193 17.78 -34.23 1.16
C ALA A 193 18.78 -33.59 0.19
N LEU A 194 18.37 -32.75 -0.75
CA LEU A 194 19.32 -32.13 -1.67
C LEU A 194 19.32 -30.61 -1.47
N LEU A 195 20.27 -30.16 -0.67
CA LEU A 195 20.73 -28.79 -0.70
C LEU A 195 21.47 -28.61 -2.03
N GLU A 196 21.11 -27.57 -2.78
CA GLU A 196 21.96 -27.08 -3.86
C GLU A 196 23.30 -26.65 -3.25
N GLU A 197 24.40 -26.73 -3.99
CA GLU A 197 25.67 -26.25 -3.47
C GLU A 197 25.58 -24.73 -3.20
N PRO A 198 26.07 -24.25 -2.04
CA PRO A 198 26.04 -22.84 -1.73
C PRO A 198 27.00 -22.05 -2.61
N GLU A 199 26.60 -20.86 -3.02
CA GLU A 199 27.49 -19.92 -3.70
C GLU A 199 28.18 -19.03 -2.67
N PRO A 200 29.52 -19.04 -2.53
CA PRO A 200 30.23 -18.10 -1.68
C PRO A 200 30.20 -16.70 -2.30
N HIS A 201 29.84 -15.66 -1.52
CA HIS A 201 29.82 -14.27 -2.00
C HIS A 201 30.99 -13.41 -1.50
N TYR A 202 31.81 -13.90 -0.59
CA TYR A 202 33.05 -13.28 -0.07
C TYR A 202 32.89 -11.93 0.65
N LEU A 203 31.67 -11.45 0.91
CA LEU A 203 31.44 -10.17 1.60
C LEU A 203 31.66 -10.25 3.11
N ARG A 204 31.59 -11.44 3.70
CA ARG A 204 31.77 -11.73 5.15
C ARG A 204 30.74 -11.08 6.08
N GLU A 205 29.73 -10.48 5.52
CA GLU A 205 28.58 -9.88 6.18
C GLU A 205 27.32 -10.31 5.41
N ILE A 206 26.17 -10.25 6.03
CA ILE A 206 24.92 -10.53 5.33
C ILE A 206 24.68 -9.42 4.32
N PRO A 207 24.56 -9.75 3.00
CA PRO A 207 24.49 -8.73 1.98
C PRO A 207 23.12 -8.07 1.83
N ILE A 208 22.20 -8.33 2.74
CA ILE A 208 20.92 -7.61 2.87
C ILE A 208 20.98 -6.78 4.15
N ILE A 209 20.66 -5.50 4.02
CA ILE A 209 20.61 -4.54 5.13
C ILE A 209 19.15 -4.17 5.34
N GLU A 210 18.65 -4.30 6.58
CA GLU A 210 17.32 -3.84 6.98
C GLU A 210 17.40 -2.42 7.53
N TYR A 211 16.61 -1.51 6.97
CA TYR A 211 16.40 -0.17 7.51
C TYR A 211 15.00 -0.06 8.08
N LEU A 212 14.85 0.66 9.18
CA LEU A 212 13.57 0.89 9.84
C LEU A 212 13.25 2.39 9.85
N ASN A 213 12.05 2.76 9.43
CA ASN A 213 11.56 4.13 9.50
C ASN A 213 11.50 4.65 10.97
N ASN A 214 11.13 3.76 11.86
CA ASN A 214 11.06 4.03 13.30
C ASN A 214 11.16 2.72 14.10
N LYS A 215 11.28 2.81 15.42
CA LYS A 215 11.40 1.63 16.30
C LYS A 215 10.27 0.62 16.19
N LEU A 216 9.10 1.05 15.70
CA LEU A 216 7.93 0.19 15.55
C LEU A 216 7.77 -0.35 14.13
N ALA A 217 8.63 0.05 13.20
CA ALA A 217 8.55 -0.27 11.78
C ALA A 217 7.15 0.04 11.22
N ILE A 218 6.66 1.26 11.46
CA ILE A 218 5.36 1.78 11.02
C ILE A 218 5.60 2.78 9.88
N GLY A 219 4.84 2.65 8.79
CA GLY A 219 4.84 3.58 7.67
C GLY A 219 4.18 4.93 8.02
N ASP A 220 4.46 5.97 7.24
CA ASP A 220 4.08 7.34 7.56
C ASP A 220 2.57 7.57 7.54
N TYR A 221 1.82 6.87 6.68
CA TYR A 221 0.35 6.97 6.63
C TYR A 221 -0.39 5.80 7.29
N GLU A 222 0.31 4.77 7.77
CA GLU A 222 -0.32 3.55 8.29
C GLU A 222 -1.35 3.85 9.39
N LEU A 223 -1.02 4.75 10.31
CA LEU A 223 -1.90 5.14 11.40
C LEU A 223 -3.03 6.08 10.96
N GLN A 224 -2.92 6.68 9.78
CA GLN A 224 -3.90 7.60 9.19
C GLN A 224 -4.95 6.88 8.32
N ILE A 225 -4.80 5.60 8.04
CA ILE A 225 -5.74 4.83 7.22
C ILE A 225 -7.20 5.02 7.66
N PRO A 226 -7.56 4.99 8.97
CA PRO A 226 -8.94 5.21 9.38
C PRO A 226 -9.46 6.62 9.03
N LEU A 227 -8.62 7.65 9.09
CA LEU A 227 -8.98 9.02 8.70
C LEU A 227 -9.13 9.14 7.19
N ILE A 228 -8.26 8.50 6.43
CA ILE A 228 -8.31 8.43 4.96
C ILE A 228 -9.61 7.73 4.52
N ASP A 229 -9.99 6.63 5.16
CA ASP A 229 -11.25 5.93 4.90
C ASP A 229 -12.47 6.81 5.21
N ALA A 230 -12.46 7.52 6.34
CA ALA A 230 -13.51 8.44 6.72
C ALA A 230 -13.64 9.60 5.72
N TYR A 231 -12.53 10.14 5.24
CA TYR A 231 -12.50 11.20 4.23
C TYR A 231 -13.10 10.71 2.91
N ASN A 232 -12.68 9.55 2.42
CA ASN A 232 -13.19 8.95 1.19
C ASN A 232 -14.71 8.66 1.27
N ALA A 233 -15.18 8.16 2.43
CA ALA A 233 -16.60 7.93 2.67
C ALA A 233 -17.39 9.24 2.63
N LEU A 234 -16.91 10.27 3.32
CA LEU A 234 -17.55 11.60 3.34
C LEU A 234 -17.66 12.20 1.93
N MET A 235 -16.59 12.13 1.14
CA MET A 235 -16.56 12.65 -0.22
C MET A 235 -17.51 11.88 -1.16
N SER A 236 -17.62 10.56 -0.98
CA SER A 236 -18.52 9.70 -1.76
C SER A 236 -19.99 9.97 -1.41
N ASP A 237 -20.31 10.13 -0.13
CA ASP A 237 -21.66 10.46 0.35
C ASP A 237 -22.09 11.87 -0.10
N ARG A 238 -21.17 12.83 -0.12
CA ARG A 238 -21.44 14.21 -0.62
C ARG A 238 -21.89 14.20 -2.09
N ILE A 239 -21.31 13.34 -2.92
CA ILE A 239 -21.73 13.20 -4.32
C ILE A 239 -23.10 12.51 -4.40
N ALA A 240 -23.30 11.45 -3.63
CA ALA A 240 -24.58 10.75 -3.59
C ALA A 240 -25.73 11.66 -3.15
N ASP A 241 -25.49 12.51 -2.13
CA ASP A 241 -26.48 13.48 -1.67
C ASP A 241 -26.80 14.55 -2.74
N LYS A 242 -25.78 15.01 -3.49
CA LYS A 242 -26.00 15.97 -4.60
C LYS A 242 -26.79 15.33 -5.74
N GLU A 243 -26.53 14.08 -6.08
CA GLU A 243 -27.29 13.34 -7.08
C GLU A 243 -28.76 13.19 -6.65
N GLN A 244 -29.01 12.83 -5.38
CA GLN A 244 -30.38 12.74 -4.84
C GLN A 244 -31.11 14.08 -4.82
N PHE A 245 -30.38 15.18 -4.63
CA PHE A 245 -30.95 16.53 -4.66
C PHE A 245 -31.47 16.91 -6.07
N ILE A 246 -30.82 16.42 -7.11
CA ILE A 246 -31.24 16.62 -8.51
C ILE A 246 -32.57 15.89 -8.78
N ASP A 247 -32.82 14.76 -8.09
CA ASP A 247 -34.04 13.95 -8.20
C ASP A 247 -35.14 14.44 -7.23
N SER A 248 -35.24 15.74 -7.00
CA SER A 248 -36.22 16.35 -6.10
C SER A 248 -37.66 15.98 -6.48
N ILE A 249 -38.48 15.68 -5.47
CA ILE A 249 -39.88 15.32 -5.65
C ILE A 249 -40.73 16.60 -5.75
N LEU A 250 -41.47 16.73 -6.85
CA LEU A 250 -42.45 17.81 -6.96
C LEU A 250 -43.69 17.43 -6.12
N ALA A 251 -43.90 18.19 -5.03
CA ALA A 251 -45.09 18.09 -4.21
C ALA A 251 -46.15 19.09 -4.68
N ILE A 252 -47.35 18.66 -4.87
CA ILE A 252 -48.51 19.48 -5.29
C ILE A 252 -49.56 19.38 -4.19
N TYR A 253 -49.99 20.53 -3.69
CA TYR A 253 -51.00 20.66 -2.65
C TYR A 253 -52.26 21.31 -3.22
N GLY A 254 -53.44 20.79 -2.88
CA GLY A 254 -54.72 21.39 -3.25
C GLY A 254 -55.20 21.08 -4.65
N ALA A 255 -54.45 20.27 -5.43
CA ALA A 255 -54.88 19.83 -6.73
C ALA A 255 -54.61 18.30 -6.93
N LEU A 256 -55.52 17.62 -7.58
CA LEU A 256 -55.25 16.29 -8.13
C LEU A 256 -54.83 16.46 -9.60
N LEU A 257 -53.67 15.89 -9.94
CA LEU A 257 -53.17 15.89 -11.32
C LEU A 257 -53.98 15.00 -12.29
N GLY A 258 -55.15 14.53 -11.87
CA GLY A 258 -55.95 13.54 -12.61
C GLY A 258 -55.45 12.12 -12.38
N ASP A 259 -55.99 11.20 -13.19
CA ASP A 259 -55.55 9.82 -13.17
C ASP A 259 -54.12 9.74 -13.70
N PRO A 260 -53.15 9.18 -12.93
CA PRO A 260 -51.76 9.06 -13.34
C PRO A 260 -51.59 8.28 -14.65
N ASP A 261 -52.54 7.38 -14.98
CA ASP A 261 -52.52 6.51 -16.14
C ASP A 261 -53.36 7.04 -17.32
N ALA A 262 -54.04 8.22 -17.11
CA ALA A 262 -54.83 8.84 -18.18
C ALA A 262 -53.86 9.47 -19.21
N VAL A 263 -54.03 9.10 -20.47
CA VAL A 263 -53.32 9.65 -21.60
C VAL A 263 -54.21 10.64 -22.37
N ASP A 264 -53.63 11.70 -22.90
CA ASP A 264 -54.30 12.67 -23.77
C ASP A 264 -54.46 12.11 -25.20
N GLU A 265 -55.02 12.95 -26.09
CA GLU A 265 -55.22 12.60 -27.49
C GLU A 265 -53.91 12.30 -28.24
N ASP A 266 -52.78 12.81 -27.73
CA ASP A 266 -51.41 12.60 -28.25
C ASP A 266 -50.69 11.42 -27.58
N GLY A 267 -51.34 10.72 -26.66
CA GLY A 267 -50.79 9.54 -25.95
C GLY A 267 -49.80 9.90 -24.83
N ASN A 268 -49.72 11.15 -24.37
CA ASN A 268 -48.86 11.58 -23.30
C ASN A 268 -49.59 11.58 -21.95
N THR A 269 -48.93 11.13 -20.90
CA THR A 269 -49.42 11.29 -19.51
C THR A 269 -49.21 12.72 -19.02
N ALA A 270 -49.90 13.14 -17.95
CA ALA A 270 -49.67 14.40 -17.29
C ALA A 270 -48.19 14.57 -16.85
N LYS A 271 -47.56 13.47 -16.48
CA LYS A 271 -46.13 13.40 -16.13
C LYS A 271 -45.21 13.67 -17.32
N ASP A 272 -45.59 13.17 -18.52
CA ASP A 272 -44.83 13.37 -19.75
C ASP A 272 -44.91 14.83 -20.21
N LYS A 273 -46.05 15.48 -20.09
CA LYS A 273 -46.25 16.90 -20.38
C LYS A 273 -45.39 17.78 -19.46
N ILE A 274 -45.38 17.54 -18.15
CA ILE A 274 -44.54 18.27 -17.20
C ILE A 274 -43.05 18.12 -17.57
N LYS A 275 -42.62 16.92 -17.96
CA LYS A 275 -41.24 16.69 -18.37
C LYS A 275 -40.86 17.38 -19.68
N LYS A 276 -41.77 17.37 -20.66
CA LYS A 276 -41.52 17.87 -22.01
C LYS A 276 -41.62 19.39 -22.07
N ASP A 277 -42.68 19.96 -21.48
CA ASP A 277 -42.97 21.38 -21.62
C ASP A 277 -42.39 22.23 -20.47
N LYS A 278 -41.93 21.55 -19.39
CA LYS A 278 -41.43 22.20 -18.16
C LYS A 278 -42.42 23.18 -17.56
N LEU A 279 -43.70 23.04 -17.87
CA LEU A 279 -44.79 23.90 -17.47
C LEU A 279 -45.77 23.09 -16.63
N LEU A 280 -46.21 23.64 -15.51
CA LEU A 280 -47.19 23.06 -14.63
C LEU A 280 -48.28 24.10 -14.39
N GLU A 281 -49.46 23.89 -14.97
CA GLU A 281 -50.64 24.73 -14.69
C GLU A 281 -51.40 24.16 -13.48
N LEU A 282 -51.61 25.03 -12.50
CA LEU A 282 -52.29 24.67 -11.26
C LEU A 282 -53.56 25.51 -11.07
N PRO A 283 -54.62 24.97 -10.45
CA PRO A 283 -55.76 25.74 -10.00
C PRO A 283 -55.40 26.85 -9.05
N ALA A 284 -56.26 27.92 -8.96
CA ALA A 284 -55.93 29.15 -8.24
C ALA A 284 -55.59 28.96 -6.75
N ASP A 285 -56.09 27.91 -6.11
CA ASP A 285 -55.83 27.63 -4.67
C ASP A 285 -54.78 26.52 -4.45
N SER A 286 -54.00 26.19 -5.49
CA SER A 286 -53.03 25.11 -5.41
C SER A 286 -51.61 25.64 -5.31
N LYS A 287 -50.73 24.88 -4.63
CA LYS A 287 -49.30 25.18 -4.48
C LYS A 287 -48.47 23.98 -4.97
N ALA A 288 -47.47 24.26 -5.77
CA ALA A 288 -46.46 23.30 -6.09
C ALA A 288 -45.12 23.72 -5.53
N GLU A 289 -44.44 22.84 -4.88
CA GLU A 289 -43.09 23.06 -4.40
C GLU A 289 -42.26 21.81 -4.57
N TYR A 290 -40.97 21.98 -4.83
CA TYR A 290 -40.04 20.86 -4.76
C TYR A 290 -39.73 20.55 -3.30
N LEU A 291 -39.98 19.32 -2.90
CA LEU A 291 -39.52 18.80 -1.63
C LEU A 291 -38.00 18.58 -1.76
N THR A 292 -37.27 19.60 -1.37
CA THR A 292 -35.80 19.53 -1.33
C THR A 292 -35.37 19.29 0.11
N ARG A 293 -34.49 18.35 0.31
CA ARG A 293 -33.79 18.19 1.59
C ARG A 293 -32.81 19.35 1.76
N THR A 294 -32.88 20.09 2.82
CA THR A 294 -31.84 21.09 3.14
C THR A 294 -30.55 20.35 3.42
N PHE A 295 -29.57 20.57 2.56
CA PHE A 295 -28.24 20.02 2.74
C PHE A 295 -27.36 21.01 3.50
N ASP A 296 -26.77 20.57 4.62
CA ASP A 296 -25.82 21.39 5.36
C ASP A 296 -24.42 21.33 4.72
N GLU A 297 -24.26 22.06 3.61
CA GLU A 297 -22.95 22.14 2.92
C GLU A 297 -21.86 22.72 3.83
N THR A 298 -22.22 23.63 4.72
CA THR A 298 -21.26 24.28 5.62
C THR A 298 -20.71 23.30 6.64
N GLY A 299 -21.59 22.51 7.27
CA GLY A 299 -21.17 21.49 8.24
C GLY A 299 -20.31 20.39 7.59
N VAL A 300 -20.66 19.98 6.39
CA VAL A 300 -19.87 18.96 5.63
C VAL A 300 -18.50 19.52 5.24
N GLU A 301 -18.40 20.79 4.81
CA GLU A 301 -17.13 21.41 4.46
C GLU A 301 -16.22 21.60 5.68
N ILE A 302 -16.79 21.97 6.83
CA ILE A 302 -16.03 22.04 8.09
C ILE A 302 -15.48 20.68 8.48
N LEU A 303 -16.31 19.63 8.41
CA LEU A 303 -15.89 18.27 8.73
C LEU A 303 -14.80 17.77 7.77
N LYS A 304 -14.98 18.00 6.47
CA LYS A 304 -13.96 17.66 5.44
C LYS A 304 -12.61 18.28 5.80
N LYS A 305 -12.58 19.60 6.02
CA LYS A 305 -11.34 20.31 6.36
C LYS A 305 -10.72 19.81 7.67
N ALA A 306 -11.55 19.50 8.68
CA ALA A 306 -11.05 18.97 9.94
C ALA A 306 -10.36 17.61 9.75
N ILE A 307 -10.97 16.68 9.00
CA ILE A 307 -10.36 15.37 8.71
C ILE A 307 -9.07 15.53 7.90
N GLU A 308 -9.08 16.37 6.86
CA GLU A 308 -7.90 16.64 6.03
C GLU A 308 -6.75 17.22 6.86
N GLN A 309 -7.03 18.21 7.69
CA GLN A 309 -6.05 18.80 8.61
C GLN A 309 -5.52 17.76 9.62
N ASP A 310 -6.37 16.88 10.14
CA ASP A 310 -5.94 15.83 11.06
C ASP A 310 -5.06 14.78 10.36
N ILE A 311 -5.35 14.40 9.10
CA ILE A 311 -4.49 13.52 8.29
C ILE A 311 -3.09 14.11 8.20
N HIS A 312 -2.96 15.37 7.77
CA HIS A 312 -1.66 16.03 7.62
C HIS A 312 -0.97 16.30 8.95
N LYS A 313 -1.71 16.71 9.97
CA LYS A 313 -1.20 16.95 11.32
C LYS A 313 -0.58 15.72 11.95
N PHE A 314 -1.24 14.57 11.85
CA PHE A 314 -0.79 13.33 12.49
C PHE A 314 0.22 12.54 11.64
N SER A 315 0.28 12.77 10.34
CA SER A 315 1.37 12.27 9.49
C SER A 315 2.62 13.14 9.55
N HIS A 316 2.54 14.32 10.15
CA HIS A 316 3.60 15.33 10.18
C HIS A 316 4.03 15.84 8.79
N ILE A 317 3.21 15.63 7.77
CA ILE A 317 3.43 16.10 6.41
C ILE A 317 2.62 17.39 6.19
N PRO A 318 3.24 18.47 5.70
CA PRO A 318 2.53 19.72 5.45
C PRO A 318 1.42 19.56 4.41
N CYS A 319 0.29 20.22 4.63
CA CYS A 319 -0.74 20.35 3.60
C CYS A 319 -0.25 21.36 2.55
N MET A 320 -0.06 20.92 1.31
CA MET A 320 0.50 21.78 0.24
C MET A 320 -0.55 22.70 -0.41
N THR A 321 -1.78 22.71 0.10
CA THR A 321 -2.92 23.48 -0.45
C THR A 321 -3.23 24.77 0.26
N ASP A 322 -2.45 25.20 1.25
CA ASP A 322 -2.61 26.48 1.97
C ASP A 322 -1.76 27.60 1.37
#